data_0916cf96c73c4759fd563afa175570e1
#
_entry.id   0916cf96c73c4759fd563afa175570e1
#
_cell.length_a   1.000
_cell.length_b   1.000
_cell.length_c   1.000
_cell.angle_alpha   90.00
_cell.angle_beta   90.00
_cell.angle_gamma   90.00
#
_symmetry.space_group_name_H-M   'P 1'
#
loop_
_entity.id
_entity.type
_entity.pdbx_description
1 polymer ?
#
loop_
_entity_poly.entity_id
_entity_poly.type
_entity_poly.pdbx_seq_one_letter_code
_entity_poly.pdbx_strand_id
1 'polypeptide(L)'
;LSDLVNLTTANIFSAVNRLFSFFPEIIAYLLIVLAFIAFIDVVYQKYDYIKQLRMSHQDLKDEYKETDGQPEVKQKIRKLQAEAATKSRKEASSVDNLEEATAIITNPTHFAVALKYEVGDAKAPIIISKGRGKIAESIIKKGKELKIGTMQSPKLARAIYYTSEIGDEIMSKLYNAVAIALAYIYKIDNGEEIEKPEIEIPEDMIFDE
;
A
#
# COMPACT_ATOMS: atom_id res chain seq x y z
N LEU A 1 -9.53 41.36 -100.90
CA LEU A 1 -9.75 41.64 -99.48
C LEU A 1 -10.27 40.37 -98.75
N SER A 2 -11.11 39.58 -99.35
CA SER A 2 -11.64 38.33 -98.77
C SER A 2 -10.56 37.28 -98.47
N ASP A 3 -9.52 37.21 -99.33
CA ASP A 3 -8.45 36.21 -99.20
C ASP A 3 -7.47 36.60 -98.04
N LEU A 4 -7.27 37.86 -97.83
CA LEU A 4 -6.45 38.35 -96.69
C LEU A 4 -7.12 38.17 -95.35
N VAL A 5 -8.43 38.32 -95.33
CA VAL A 5 -9.26 38.11 -94.08
C VAL A 5 -9.31 36.59 -93.76
N ASN A 6 -9.46 35.74 -94.79
CA ASN A 6 -9.44 34.31 -94.68
C ASN A 6 -8.08 33.76 -94.21
N LEU A 7 -6.97 34.35 -94.71
CA LEU A 7 -5.60 33.96 -94.25
C LEU A 7 -5.35 34.38 -92.79
N THR A 8 -5.84 35.49 -92.37
CA THR A 8 -5.66 35.90 -90.97
C THR A 8 -6.55 35.14 -90.02
N THR A 9 -7.81 34.87 -90.41
CA THR A 9 -8.73 34.06 -89.55
C THR A 9 -8.36 32.57 -89.52
N ALA A 10 -7.89 32.04 -90.66
CA ALA A 10 -7.44 30.62 -90.72
C ALA A 10 -6.18 30.41 -89.89
N ASN A 11 -5.24 31.37 -89.84
CA ASN A 11 -4.05 31.26 -89.01
C ASN A 11 -4.36 31.44 -87.51
N ILE A 12 -5.30 32.32 -87.18
CA ILE A 12 -5.71 32.51 -85.77
C ILE A 12 -6.45 31.24 -85.24
N PHE A 13 -7.35 30.68 -86.00
CA PHE A 13 -8.09 29.49 -85.62
C PHE A 13 -7.19 28.27 -85.47
N SER A 14 -6.23 28.09 -86.37
CA SER A 14 -5.25 27.00 -86.27
C SER A 14 -4.26 27.22 -85.09
N ALA A 15 -3.92 28.43 -84.78
CA ALA A 15 -3.08 28.76 -83.63
C ALA A 15 -3.80 28.50 -82.31
N VAL A 16 -5.10 28.90 -82.21
CA VAL A 16 -5.93 28.66 -81.05
C VAL A 16 -6.14 27.13 -80.87
N ASN A 17 -6.42 26.40 -81.94
CA ASN A 17 -6.63 24.94 -81.83
C ASN A 17 -5.32 24.21 -81.43
N ARG A 18 -4.20 24.67 -81.83
CA ARG A 18 -2.89 24.16 -81.33
C ARG A 18 -2.67 24.47 -79.84
N LEU A 19 -3.02 25.63 -79.40
CA LEU A 19 -2.94 25.99 -77.98
C LEU A 19 -3.85 25.06 -77.15
N PHE A 20 -5.09 24.83 -77.57
CA PHE A 20 -5.99 23.90 -76.90
C PHE A 20 -5.50 22.45 -76.93
N SER A 21 -4.77 22.00 -77.95
CA SER A 21 -4.22 20.64 -78.00
C SER A 21 -3.05 20.40 -76.99
N PHE A 22 -2.33 21.46 -76.57
CA PHE A 22 -1.27 21.39 -75.56
C PHE A 22 -1.78 21.38 -74.12
N PHE A 23 -3.05 21.89 -73.91
CA PHE A 23 -3.63 21.97 -72.55
C PHE A 23 -3.70 20.61 -71.87
N PRO A 24 -4.25 19.54 -72.51
CA PRO A 24 -4.29 18.22 -71.87
C PRO A 24 -2.92 17.64 -71.56
N GLU A 25 -1.92 17.89 -72.41
CA GLU A 25 -0.55 17.45 -72.13
C GLU A 25 0.06 18.13 -70.90
N ILE A 26 -0.12 19.44 -70.80
CA ILE A 26 0.35 20.22 -69.63
C ILE A 26 -0.33 19.73 -68.37
N ILE A 27 -1.65 19.53 -68.42
CA ILE A 27 -2.42 19.00 -67.26
C ILE A 27 -1.93 17.59 -66.88
N ALA A 28 -1.66 16.74 -67.90
CA ALA A 28 -1.16 15.39 -67.66
C ALA A 28 0.20 15.40 -66.95
N TYR A 29 1.14 16.24 -67.40
CA TYR A 29 2.44 16.42 -66.71
C TYR A 29 2.31 16.93 -65.30
N LEU A 30 1.42 17.89 -65.09
CA LEU A 30 1.15 18.47 -63.77
C LEU A 30 0.57 17.41 -62.82
N LEU A 31 -0.39 16.58 -63.31
CA LEU A 31 -0.95 15.47 -62.54
C LEU A 31 0.10 14.41 -62.18
N ILE A 32 1.02 14.09 -63.10
CA ILE A 32 2.09 13.14 -62.85
C ILE A 32 3.03 13.67 -61.73
N VAL A 33 3.40 14.96 -61.78
CA VAL A 33 4.24 15.57 -60.75
C VAL A 33 3.50 15.56 -59.38
N LEU A 34 2.21 15.94 -59.38
CA LEU A 34 1.42 15.91 -58.12
C LEU A 34 1.28 14.48 -57.57
N ALA A 35 1.06 13.50 -58.45
CA ALA A 35 0.99 12.10 -58.04
C ALA A 35 2.31 11.60 -57.44
N PHE A 36 3.44 12.04 -58.01
CA PHE A 36 4.75 11.67 -57.48
C PHE A 36 5.01 12.32 -56.08
N ILE A 37 4.63 13.58 -55.90
CA ILE A 37 4.73 14.26 -54.63
C ILE A 37 3.83 13.56 -53.60
N ALA A 38 2.58 13.27 -53.95
CA ALA A 38 1.64 12.58 -53.06
C ALA A 38 2.15 11.17 -52.68
N PHE A 39 2.77 10.45 -53.61
CA PHE A 39 3.37 9.15 -53.31
C PHE A 39 4.50 9.28 -52.27
N ILE A 40 5.39 10.22 -52.44
CA ILE A 40 6.47 10.47 -51.45
C ILE A 40 5.89 10.82 -50.08
N ASP A 41 4.87 11.67 -50.04
CA ASP A 41 4.23 12.10 -48.79
C ASP A 41 3.58 10.91 -48.07
N VAL A 42 2.86 10.03 -48.77
CA VAL A 42 2.28 8.81 -48.20
C VAL A 42 3.34 7.89 -47.62
N VAL A 43 4.48 7.73 -48.32
CA VAL A 43 5.58 6.88 -47.84
C VAL A 43 6.20 7.49 -46.57
N TYR A 44 6.40 8.80 -46.56
CA TYR A 44 6.96 9.51 -45.41
C TYR A 44 6.02 9.46 -44.20
N GLN A 45 4.73 9.74 -44.39
CA GLN A 45 3.72 9.67 -43.33
C GLN A 45 3.63 8.27 -42.74
N LYS A 46 3.65 7.23 -43.57
CA LYS A 46 3.62 5.82 -43.14
C LYS A 46 4.85 5.49 -42.32
N TYR A 47 6.03 5.96 -42.74
CA TYR A 47 7.28 5.76 -41.99
C TYR A 47 7.24 6.43 -40.62
N ASP A 48 6.80 7.68 -40.59
CA ASP A 48 6.72 8.46 -39.33
C ASP A 48 5.67 7.85 -38.38
N TYR A 49 4.53 7.43 -38.90
CA TYR A 49 3.51 6.73 -38.12
C TYR A 49 4.04 5.43 -37.49
N ILE A 50 4.75 4.60 -38.25
CA ILE A 50 5.36 3.38 -37.71
C ILE A 50 6.44 3.71 -36.68
N LYS A 51 7.20 4.79 -36.87
CA LYS A 51 8.22 5.23 -35.92
C LYS A 51 7.59 5.68 -34.60
N GLN A 52 6.46 6.39 -34.64
CA GLN A 52 5.73 6.82 -33.44
C GLN A 52 5.09 5.64 -32.70
N LEU A 53 4.66 4.59 -33.41
CA LEU A 53 4.13 3.37 -32.80
C LEU A 53 5.21 2.47 -32.17
N ARG A 54 6.48 2.67 -32.49
CA ARG A 54 7.57 1.95 -31.83
C ARG A 54 7.81 2.53 -30.46
N MET A 55 7.29 1.87 -29.43
CA MET A 55 7.62 2.18 -28.06
C MET A 55 9.13 2.10 -27.81
N SER A 56 9.67 3.09 -27.14
CA SER A 56 11.03 3.03 -26.61
C SER A 56 11.13 1.91 -25.57
N HIS A 57 12.31 1.31 -25.41
CA HIS A 57 12.58 0.40 -24.29
C HIS A 57 12.29 1.02 -22.92
N GLN A 58 12.33 2.33 -22.85
CA GLN A 58 12.03 3.10 -21.65
C GLN A 58 10.52 3.17 -21.40
N ASP A 59 9.75 3.46 -22.45
CA ASP A 59 8.28 3.52 -22.39
C ASP A 59 7.70 2.15 -22.01
N LEU A 60 8.24 1.07 -22.60
CA LEU A 60 7.86 -0.30 -22.25
C LEU A 60 8.15 -0.62 -20.76
N LYS A 61 9.29 -0.16 -20.24
CA LYS A 61 9.67 -0.36 -18.85
C LYS A 61 8.80 0.44 -17.89
N ASP A 62 8.38 1.62 -18.30
CA ASP A 62 7.51 2.48 -17.50
C ASP A 62 6.06 1.98 -17.54
N GLU A 63 5.58 1.47 -18.67
CA GLU A 63 4.29 0.78 -18.78
C GLU A 63 4.23 -0.51 -17.93
N TYR A 64 5.30 -1.31 -17.91
CA TYR A 64 5.40 -2.46 -17.00
C TYR A 64 5.37 -2.04 -15.52
N LYS A 65 5.98 -0.91 -15.15
CA LYS A 65 5.91 -0.40 -13.79
C LYS A 65 4.52 0.09 -13.40
N GLU A 66 3.79 0.70 -14.33
CA GLU A 66 2.43 1.18 -14.10
C GLU A 66 1.42 0.02 -14.02
N THR A 67 1.54 -0.97 -14.91
CA THR A 67 0.57 -2.07 -15.01
C THR A 67 0.80 -3.16 -13.96
N ASP A 68 2.04 -3.56 -13.71
CA ASP A 68 2.41 -4.63 -12.77
C ASP A 68 2.78 -4.13 -11.38
N GLY A 69 2.87 -2.81 -11.19
CA GLY A 69 3.41 -2.18 -9.99
C GLY A 69 4.91 -2.39 -9.85
N GLN A 70 5.56 -1.54 -9.08
CA GLN A 70 6.99 -1.66 -8.85
C GLN A 70 7.30 -2.98 -8.11
N PRO A 71 8.19 -3.83 -8.62
CA PRO A 71 8.54 -5.11 -7.97
C PRO A 71 9.04 -4.92 -6.54
N GLU A 72 9.66 -3.77 -6.26
CA GLU A 72 10.11 -3.38 -4.91
C GLU A 72 8.93 -3.18 -3.95
N VAL A 73 7.82 -2.59 -4.42
CA VAL A 73 6.60 -2.41 -3.62
C VAL A 73 5.95 -3.77 -3.32
N LYS A 74 5.87 -4.66 -4.33
CA LYS A 74 5.37 -6.04 -4.12
C LYS A 74 6.24 -6.81 -3.12
N GLN A 75 7.56 -6.69 -3.20
CA GLN A 75 8.47 -7.30 -2.24
C GLN A 75 8.30 -6.73 -0.84
N LYS A 76 8.18 -5.40 -0.71
CA LYS A 76 7.95 -4.74 0.58
C LYS A 76 6.62 -5.18 1.21
N ILE A 77 5.55 -5.25 0.42
CA ILE A 77 4.24 -5.73 0.89
C ILE A 77 4.36 -7.19 1.37
N ARG A 78 4.99 -8.08 0.58
CA ARG A 78 5.18 -9.48 0.98
C ARG A 78 5.99 -9.61 2.26
N LYS A 79 7.03 -8.80 2.41
CA LYS A 79 7.86 -8.79 3.64
C LYS A 79 7.04 -8.36 4.85
N LEU A 80 6.29 -7.25 4.74
CA LEU A 80 5.41 -6.79 5.81
C LEU A 80 4.31 -7.81 6.16
N GLN A 81 3.74 -8.48 5.17
CA GLN A 81 2.75 -9.55 5.39
C GLN A 81 3.37 -10.76 6.11
N ALA A 82 4.59 -11.15 5.73
CA ALA A 82 5.30 -12.25 6.37
C ALA A 82 5.67 -11.91 7.83
N GLU A 83 6.13 -10.69 8.09
CA GLU A 83 6.41 -10.19 9.44
C GLU A 83 5.14 -10.16 10.30
N ALA A 84 4.04 -9.63 9.78
CA ALA A 84 2.75 -9.62 10.48
C ALA A 84 2.22 -11.04 10.76
N ALA A 85 2.35 -11.95 9.81
CA ALA A 85 1.96 -13.35 10.00
C ALA A 85 2.83 -14.05 11.06
N THR A 86 4.13 -13.79 11.07
CA THR A 86 5.06 -14.34 12.08
C THR A 86 4.73 -13.79 13.47
N LYS A 87 4.47 -12.49 13.59
CA LYS A 87 4.06 -11.86 14.84
C LYS A 87 2.75 -12.46 15.36
N SER A 88 1.75 -12.57 14.51
CA SER A 88 0.45 -13.17 14.88
C SER A 88 0.59 -14.64 15.31
N ARG A 89 1.45 -15.43 14.67
CA ARG A 89 1.75 -16.80 15.09
C ARG A 89 2.43 -16.86 16.46
N LYS A 90 3.41 -15.99 16.71
CA LYS A 90 4.08 -15.87 18.00
C LYS A 90 3.10 -15.51 19.11
N GLU A 91 2.22 -14.55 18.85
CA GLU A 91 1.14 -14.16 19.78
C GLU A 91 0.19 -15.34 20.05
N ALA A 92 -0.25 -16.05 19.01
CA ALA A 92 -1.16 -17.20 19.16
C ALA A 92 -0.51 -18.35 19.95
N SER A 93 0.74 -18.69 19.66
CA SER A 93 1.46 -19.75 20.39
C SER A 93 1.77 -19.39 21.84
N SER A 94 1.90 -18.10 22.16
CA SER A 94 2.14 -17.65 23.53
C SER A 94 0.97 -17.91 24.48
N VAL A 95 -0.24 -18.10 23.95
CA VAL A 95 -1.42 -18.46 24.74
C VAL A 95 -1.21 -19.81 25.48
N ASP A 96 -0.38 -20.69 24.95
CA ASP A 96 -0.10 -21.98 25.60
C ASP A 96 0.73 -21.82 26.88
N ASN A 97 1.52 -20.78 26.99
CA ASN A 97 2.39 -20.50 28.14
C ASN A 97 1.69 -19.70 29.25
N LEU A 98 0.38 -19.49 29.15
CA LEU A 98 -0.40 -18.71 30.13
C LEU A 98 -0.36 -19.28 31.57
N GLU A 99 0.00 -20.54 31.74
CA GLU A 99 0.16 -21.18 33.07
C GLU A 99 1.22 -20.51 33.92
N GLU A 100 2.22 -19.85 33.30
CA GLU A 100 3.25 -19.09 33.99
C GLU A 100 2.84 -17.65 34.37
N ALA A 101 1.71 -17.20 33.89
CA ALA A 101 1.27 -15.83 34.11
C ALA A 101 0.68 -15.66 35.50
N THR A 102 1.03 -14.54 36.17
CA THR A 102 0.51 -14.19 37.49
C THR A 102 -0.63 -13.16 37.41
N ALA A 103 -0.71 -12.39 36.33
CA ALA A 103 -1.74 -11.38 36.14
C ALA A 103 -2.06 -11.15 34.68
N ILE A 104 -3.29 -10.75 34.38
CA ILE A 104 -3.73 -10.38 33.03
C ILE A 104 -4.31 -8.97 33.07
N ILE A 105 -3.80 -8.09 32.20
CA ILE A 105 -4.31 -6.73 32.01
C ILE A 105 -5.07 -6.72 30.67
N THR A 106 -6.34 -6.26 30.69
CA THR A 106 -7.22 -6.35 29.54
C THR A 106 -7.81 -5.01 29.11
N ASN A 107 -7.95 -4.88 27.78
CA ASN A 107 -8.93 -4.02 27.15
C ASN A 107 -9.98 -4.95 26.51
N PRO A 108 -11.18 -5.09 27.06
CA PRO A 108 -12.16 -6.06 26.57
C PRO A 108 -12.33 -5.97 25.07
N THR A 109 -12.34 -7.13 24.39
CA THR A 109 -12.45 -7.29 22.94
C THR A 109 -11.27 -6.82 22.08
N HIS A 110 -10.38 -5.97 22.60
CA HIS A 110 -9.30 -5.38 21.80
C HIS A 110 -7.94 -5.95 22.13
N PHE A 111 -7.52 -5.90 23.39
CA PHE A 111 -6.16 -6.29 23.82
C PHE A 111 -6.18 -7.06 25.14
N ALA A 112 -5.29 -8.03 25.24
CA ALA A 112 -4.96 -8.69 26.49
C ALA A 112 -3.47 -8.93 26.58
N VAL A 113 -2.90 -8.68 27.76
CA VAL A 113 -1.49 -8.90 28.07
C VAL A 113 -1.39 -9.67 29.37
N ALA A 114 -0.70 -10.80 29.34
CA ALA A 114 -0.40 -11.64 30.49
C ALA A 114 1.02 -11.40 30.96
N LEU A 115 1.17 -11.13 32.25
CA LEU A 115 2.41 -10.79 32.90
C LEU A 115 2.80 -11.87 33.91
N LYS A 116 4.11 -12.14 34.00
CA LYS A 116 4.71 -12.92 35.07
C LYS A 116 5.45 -11.99 35.98
N TYR A 117 5.13 -12.04 37.27
CA TYR A 117 5.82 -11.28 38.31
C TYR A 117 5.84 -12.12 39.60
N GLU A 118 7.00 -12.22 40.23
CA GLU A 118 7.15 -12.89 41.50
C GLU A 118 7.29 -11.82 42.59
N VAL A 119 6.41 -11.87 43.58
CA VAL A 119 6.44 -10.91 44.70
C VAL A 119 7.71 -11.08 45.51
N GLY A 120 8.50 -10.03 45.58
CA GLY A 120 9.81 -10.03 46.28
C GLY A 120 11.02 -10.19 45.37
N ASP A 121 10.82 -10.45 44.06
CA ASP A 121 11.91 -10.38 43.11
C ASP A 121 12.18 -8.92 42.71
N ALA A 122 13.46 -8.57 42.61
CA ALA A 122 13.90 -7.24 42.19
C ALA A 122 13.75 -7.01 40.65
N LYS A 123 13.29 -8.01 39.93
CA LYS A 123 13.13 -7.97 38.46
C LYS A 123 11.81 -7.34 38.07
N ALA A 124 11.82 -6.66 36.93
CA ALA A 124 10.59 -6.14 36.33
C ALA A 124 9.67 -7.28 35.84
N PRO A 125 8.34 -7.05 35.80
CA PRO A 125 7.41 -8.00 35.22
C PRO A 125 7.74 -8.31 33.76
N ILE A 126 7.62 -9.59 33.39
CA ILE A 126 7.89 -10.10 32.04
C ILE A 126 6.58 -10.40 31.34
N ILE A 127 6.51 -10.13 30.03
CA ILE A 127 5.35 -10.44 29.21
C ILE A 127 5.41 -11.89 28.76
N ILE A 128 4.47 -12.70 29.23
CA ILE A 128 4.35 -14.13 28.85
C ILE A 128 3.50 -14.26 27.58
N SER A 129 2.43 -13.51 27.49
CA SER A 129 1.53 -13.55 26.32
C SER A 129 0.93 -12.17 26.10
N LYS A 130 0.77 -11.82 24.83
CA LYS A 130 -0.01 -10.65 24.43
C LYS A 130 -0.80 -10.96 23.18
N GLY A 131 -1.94 -10.31 22.99
CA GLY A 131 -2.75 -10.52 21.81
C GLY A 131 -3.75 -9.43 21.55
N ARG A 132 -4.20 -9.38 20.28
CA ARG A 132 -5.23 -8.47 19.80
C ARG A 132 -6.43 -9.26 19.27
N GLY A 133 -7.65 -8.72 19.46
CA GLY A 133 -8.91 -9.31 18.92
C GLY A 133 -9.11 -10.75 19.37
N LYS A 134 -9.19 -11.71 18.47
CA LYS A 134 -9.42 -13.13 18.77
C LYS A 134 -8.37 -13.74 19.70
N ILE A 135 -7.10 -13.32 19.57
CA ILE A 135 -6.03 -13.80 20.46
C ILE A 135 -6.23 -13.25 21.86
N ALA A 136 -6.61 -11.96 21.99
CA ALA A 136 -6.96 -11.38 23.29
C ALA A 136 -8.13 -12.11 23.96
N GLU A 137 -9.17 -12.44 23.21
CA GLU A 137 -10.30 -13.25 23.72
C GLU A 137 -9.84 -14.64 24.21
N SER A 138 -8.94 -15.29 23.46
CA SER A 138 -8.36 -16.58 23.86
C SER A 138 -7.55 -16.46 25.15
N ILE A 139 -6.73 -15.41 25.30
CA ILE A 139 -5.98 -15.12 26.53
C ILE A 139 -6.94 -14.92 27.72
N ILE A 140 -7.98 -14.10 27.53
CA ILE A 140 -8.97 -13.83 28.58
C ILE A 140 -9.71 -15.11 28.98
N LYS A 141 -10.12 -15.91 28.01
CA LYS A 141 -10.84 -17.17 28.26
C LYS A 141 -9.95 -18.16 29.03
N LYS A 142 -8.74 -18.42 28.52
CA LYS A 142 -7.80 -19.35 29.17
C LYS A 142 -7.35 -18.83 30.54
N GLY A 143 -7.18 -17.52 30.70
CA GLY A 143 -6.86 -16.91 31.98
C GLY A 143 -7.95 -17.13 33.03
N LYS A 144 -9.24 -17.06 32.63
CA LYS A 144 -10.37 -17.39 33.52
C LYS A 144 -10.38 -18.87 33.89
N GLU A 145 -10.10 -19.76 32.95
CA GLU A 145 -10.03 -21.21 33.20
C GLU A 145 -8.89 -21.54 34.19
N LEU A 146 -7.74 -20.85 34.07
CA LEU A 146 -6.61 -21.00 34.98
C LEU A 146 -6.76 -20.18 36.28
N LYS A 147 -7.83 -19.42 36.44
CA LYS A 147 -8.10 -18.55 37.60
C LYS A 147 -7.00 -17.49 37.82
N ILE A 148 -6.43 -16.98 36.75
CA ILE A 148 -5.41 -15.92 36.81
C ILE A 148 -6.12 -14.59 37.10
N GLY A 149 -5.60 -13.84 38.06
CA GLY A 149 -6.10 -12.52 38.42
C GLY A 149 -6.12 -11.57 37.22
N THR A 150 -7.26 -10.94 37.00
CA THR A 150 -7.46 -10.11 35.79
C THR A 150 -7.93 -8.70 36.15
N MET A 151 -7.27 -7.70 35.61
CA MET A 151 -7.68 -6.29 35.73
C MET A 151 -8.02 -5.71 34.38
N GLN A 152 -9.17 -5.05 34.30
CA GLN A 152 -9.56 -4.30 33.12
C GLN A 152 -8.97 -2.90 33.17
N SER A 153 -8.00 -2.59 32.31
CA SER A 153 -7.42 -1.27 32.13
C SER A 153 -7.09 -1.03 30.65
N PRO A 154 -8.04 -0.44 29.88
CA PRO A 154 -7.90 -0.31 28.44
C PRO A 154 -6.64 0.44 28.01
N LYS A 155 -6.35 1.57 28.67
CA LYS A 155 -5.17 2.38 28.36
C LYS A 155 -3.86 1.61 28.64
N LEU A 156 -3.77 0.95 29.80
CA LEU A 156 -2.57 0.21 30.20
C LEU A 156 -2.34 -1.02 29.32
N ALA A 157 -3.39 -1.81 29.03
CA ALA A 157 -3.29 -2.97 28.15
C ALA A 157 -2.77 -2.59 26.78
N ARG A 158 -3.24 -1.48 26.22
CA ARG A 158 -2.81 -0.95 24.93
C ARG A 158 -1.36 -0.44 24.98
N ALA A 159 -0.99 0.32 26.00
CA ALA A 159 0.37 0.82 26.19
C ALA A 159 1.39 -0.34 26.23
N ILE A 160 1.14 -1.37 27.04
CA ILE A 160 2.04 -2.54 27.12
C ILE A 160 2.09 -3.29 25.79
N TYR A 161 0.95 -3.49 25.12
CA TYR A 161 0.88 -4.23 23.87
C TYR A 161 1.79 -3.62 22.78
N TYR A 162 1.81 -2.28 22.66
CA TYR A 162 2.59 -1.58 21.63
C TYR A 162 4.05 -1.34 22.01
N THR A 163 4.38 -1.28 23.29
CA THR A 163 5.73 -0.89 23.73
C THR A 163 6.66 -2.04 24.08
N SER A 164 6.13 -3.24 24.25
CA SER A 164 6.94 -4.39 24.70
C SER A 164 6.60 -5.67 23.93
N GLU A 165 7.56 -6.58 23.79
CA GLU A 165 7.37 -7.85 23.10
C GLU A 165 7.27 -9.04 24.09
N ILE A 166 6.81 -10.22 23.58
CA ILE A 166 6.68 -11.44 24.39
C ILE A 166 8.08 -11.93 24.77
N GLY A 167 8.29 -12.14 26.07
CA GLY A 167 9.55 -12.52 26.68
C GLY A 167 10.38 -11.35 27.19
N ASP A 168 10.00 -10.12 26.88
CA ASP A 168 10.68 -8.94 27.35
C ASP A 168 10.11 -8.43 28.68
N GLU A 169 10.91 -7.67 29.40
CA GLU A 169 10.45 -6.88 30.54
C GLU A 169 9.57 -5.73 30.05
N ILE A 170 8.62 -5.29 30.87
CA ILE A 170 7.83 -4.10 30.58
C ILE A 170 8.73 -2.86 30.54
N MET A 171 8.32 -1.86 29.75
CA MET A 171 9.06 -0.59 29.66
C MET A 171 9.07 0.15 31.01
N SER A 172 10.22 0.70 31.40
CA SER A 172 10.41 1.37 32.71
C SER A 172 9.41 2.49 33.02
N LYS A 173 8.97 3.22 31.97
CA LYS A 173 7.93 4.26 32.10
C LYS A 173 6.57 3.71 32.57
N LEU A 174 6.30 2.43 32.37
CA LEU A 174 5.05 1.77 32.76
C LEU A 174 5.16 1.04 34.10
N TYR A 175 6.34 1.01 34.76
CA TYR A 175 6.53 0.27 36.01
C TYR A 175 5.54 0.65 37.09
N ASN A 176 5.36 1.96 37.32
CA ASN A 176 4.42 2.43 38.33
C ASN A 176 2.97 2.01 38.03
N ALA A 177 2.53 2.18 36.78
CA ALA A 177 1.20 1.81 36.34
C ALA A 177 0.94 0.30 36.46
N VAL A 178 1.92 -0.52 36.10
CA VAL A 178 1.83 -1.98 36.22
C VAL A 178 1.91 -2.42 37.69
N ALA A 179 2.74 -1.78 38.52
CA ALA A 179 2.80 -2.11 39.95
C ALA A 179 1.47 -1.84 40.67
N ILE A 180 0.77 -0.75 40.32
CA ILE A 180 -0.57 -0.47 40.84
C ILE A 180 -1.56 -1.55 40.40
N ALA A 181 -1.51 -1.96 39.12
CA ALA A 181 -2.38 -3.01 38.58
C ALA A 181 -2.13 -4.36 39.28
N LEU A 182 -0.86 -4.75 39.44
CA LEU A 182 -0.48 -6.01 40.11
C LEU A 182 -0.87 -5.99 41.59
N ALA A 183 -0.66 -4.90 42.30
CA ALA A 183 -1.07 -4.75 43.70
C ALA A 183 -2.59 -4.85 43.86
N TYR A 184 -3.36 -4.28 42.93
CA TYR A 184 -4.81 -4.38 42.91
C TYR A 184 -5.27 -5.85 42.68
N ILE A 185 -4.68 -6.53 41.71
CA ILE A 185 -5.01 -7.93 41.41
C ILE A 185 -4.68 -8.80 42.63
N TYR A 186 -3.49 -8.65 43.24
CA TYR A 186 -3.09 -9.43 44.40
C TYR A 186 -4.03 -9.24 45.61
N LYS A 187 -4.52 -8.05 45.84
CA LYS A 187 -5.45 -7.77 46.93
C LYS A 187 -6.82 -8.39 46.69
N ILE A 188 -7.33 -8.34 45.44
CA ILE A 188 -8.60 -9.02 45.05
C ILE A 188 -8.46 -10.53 45.21
N ASP A 189 -7.35 -11.12 44.80
CA ASP A 189 -7.11 -12.55 44.93
C ASP A 189 -7.06 -13.02 46.40
N ASN A 190 -6.64 -12.10 47.29
CA ASN A 190 -6.70 -12.35 48.74
C ASN A 190 -8.07 -12.07 49.35
N GLY A 191 -9.10 -11.71 48.60
CA GLY A 191 -10.47 -11.49 49.06
C GLY A 191 -10.72 -10.10 49.65
N GLU A 192 -9.82 -9.13 49.42
CA GLU A 192 -10.04 -7.76 49.86
C GLU A 192 -10.98 -7.02 48.90
N GLU A 193 -12.05 -6.45 49.38
CA GLU A 193 -12.89 -5.55 48.60
C GLU A 193 -12.24 -4.16 48.50
N ILE A 194 -11.70 -3.83 47.32
CA ILE A 194 -11.02 -2.57 47.06
C ILE A 194 -11.60 -1.90 45.84
N GLU A 195 -11.77 -0.62 45.91
CA GLU A 195 -12.13 0.21 44.80
C GLU A 195 -11.04 0.18 43.72
N LYS A 196 -11.46 0.08 42.46
CA LYS A 196 -10.53 0.00 41.31
C LYS A 196 -9.68 1.26 41.22
N PRO A 197 -8.35 1.17 41.28
CA PRO A 197 -7.48 2.35 41.23
C PRO A 197 -7.51 3.00 39.85
N GLU A 198 -7.42 4.30 39.82
CA GLU A 198 -7.13 5.05 38.63
C GLU A 198 -5.66 4.91 38.27
N ILE A 199 -5.36 4.47 37.03
CA ILE A 199 -4.00 4.25 36.57
C ILE A 199 -3.63 5.36 35.59
N GLU A 200 -2.69 6.20 36.01
CA GLU A 200 -2.10 7.24 35.17
C GLU A 200 -1.05 6.61 34.24
N ILE A 201 -1.10 6.96 32.97
CA ILE A 201 -0.16 6.53 31.95
C ILE A 201 0.48 7.79 31.37
N PRO A 202 1.80 7.80 31.14
CA PRO A 202 2.48 8.92 30.48
C PRO A 202 1.83 9.25 29.12
N GLU A 203 1.71 10.54 28.80
CA GLU A 203 1.04 11.00 27.58
C GLU A 203 1.68 10.43 26.30
N ASP A 204 3.00 10.23 26.31
CA ASP A 204 3.75 9.62 25.21
C ASP A 204 3.50 8.10 25.02
N MET A 205 2.77 7.49 25.97
CA MET A 205 2.36 6.06 25.92
C MET A 205 0.85 5.87 25.69
N ILE A 206 0.14 6.93 25.37
CA ILE A 206 -1.27 6.87 25.00
C ILE A 206 -1.36 6.60 23.50
N PHE A 207 -1.83 5.43 23.13
CA PHE A 207 -2.08 5.04 21.74
C PHE A 207 -3.57 5.13 21.46
N ASP A 208 -3.95 5.97 20.52
CA ASP A 208 -5.32 6.05 20.00
C ASP A 208 -5.60 4.88 19.05
N GLU A 209 -6.89 4.62 18.77
CA GLU A 209 -7.33 3.49 17.92
C GLU A 209 -6.92 3.61 16.46
#